data_e031ab830fa93c002f848809964a3f5a
#
_entry.id   e031ab830fa93c002f848809964a3f5a
#
_cell.length_a   1.000
_cell.length_b   1.000
_cell.length_c   1.000
_cell.angle_alpha   90.00
_cell.angle_beta   90.00
_cell.angle_gamma   90.00
#
_symmetry.space_group_name_H-M   'P 1'
#
loop_
_entity.id
_entity.type
_entity.pdbx_description
1 polymer ?
#
loop_
_entity_poly.entity_id
_entity_poly.type
_entity_poly.pdbx_seq_one_letter_code
_entity_poly.pdbx_strand_id
1 'polypeptide(L)'
;VADEKTQDTGTGVGEAVVRVVEGHLVELDYTIRLKDTGELVDTTIEEVGVSAGWTGRAYGPRVAVVGRGYLLRAIEEALIGMAENETKVIEIPPERAFGPRDPSKVKVIPLRRFKDIDQPLTVGMRVMVDGREGYIRSIESGRVQVDFNHRLAGKTLVAEIHLRRIILDDVEKVYSLIRAFLPEASRENTKVEVAKPEVTVRLGKEVYSAAGISTAKQAIARETLENIEGVEKVVFVEEYIKEQPTT
;
A
#
# COMPACT_ATOMS: atom_id res chain seq x y z
N VAL A 1 -63.96 19.78 -23.06
CA VAL A 1 -63.00 19.72 -24.17
C VAL A 1 -61.75 20.52 -23.79
N ALA A 2 -60.77 19.90 -23.30
CA ALA A 2 -59.38 20.36 -23.33
C ALA A 2 -58.49 19.16 -23.08
N ASP A 3 -57.78 18.74 -24.13
CA ASP A 3 -56.71 17.71 -24.09
C ASP A 3 -55.50 18.20 -23.29
N GLU A 4 -55.16 17.50 -22.25
CA GLU A 4 -53.90 17.70 -21.53
C GLU A 4 -52.89 16.64 -22.01
N LYS A 5 -52.02 17.07 -22.92
CA LYS A 5 -50.84 16.30 -23.35
C LYS A 5 -49.85 16.22 -22.21
N THR A 6 -49.76 15.07 -21.57
CA THR A 6 -48.66 14.72 -20.72
C THR A 6 -47.40 14.52 -21.58
N GLN A 7 -46.48 15.44 -21.49
CA GLN A 7 -45.14 15.27 -22.05
C GLN A 7 -44.34 14.35 -21.11
N ASP A 8 -44.09 13.17 -21.59
CA ASP A 8 -43.06 12.27 -21.05
C ASP A 8 -41.70 12.88 -21.36
N THR A 9 -41.00 13.38 -20.34
CA THR A 9 -39.67 13.92 -20.46
C THR A 9 -38.68 13.00 -19.77
N GLY A 10 -37.93 12.28 -20.59
CA GLY A 10 -36.50 12.04 -20.31
C GLY A 10 -36.18 10.83 -19.47
N THR A 11 -36.07 9.71 -20.12
CA THR A 11 -35.16 8.63 -19.70
C THR A 11 -33.74 9.18 -19.49
N GLY A 12 -33.41 9.55 -18.27
CA GLY A 12 -32.02 9.65 -17.83
C GLY A 12 -31.43 8.26 -17.87
N VAL A 13 -30.62 7.98 -18.87
CA VAL A 13 -29.71 6.82 -18.87
C VAL A 13 -28.77 7.07 -17.74
N GLY A 14 -29.01 6.50 -16.56
CA GLY A 14 -28.06 6.50 -15.45
C GLY A 14 -26.80 5.83 -15.93
N GLU A 15 -25.68 6.59 -15.99
CA GLU A 15 -24.35 6.00 -16.22
C GLU A 15 -24.19 4.85 -15.22
N ALA A 16 -23.89 3.66 -15.74
CA ALA A 16 -23.66 2.50 -14.89
C ALA A 16 -22.45 2.79 -14.00
N VAL A 17 -22.68 2.87 -12.69
CA VAL A 17 -21.60 3.12 -11.72
C VAL A 17 -20.62 1.97 -11.78
N VAL A 18 -19.39 2.28 -12.20
CA VAL A 18 -18.30 1.30 -12.23
C VAL A 18 -17.96 0.89 -10.80
N ARG A 19 -17.84 -0.42 -10.58
CA ARG A 19 -17.48 -0.99 -9.29
C ARG A 19 -16.20 -1.77 -9.39
N VAL A 20 -15.45 -1.80 -8.29
CA VAL A 20 -14.20 -2.56 -8.19
C VAL A 20 -14.46 -4.05 -8.39
N VAL A 21 -13.66 -4.67 -9.23
CA VAL A 21 -13.55 -6.13 -9.36
C VAL A 21 -12.08 -6.55 -9.18
N GLU A 22 -11.86 -7.84 -9.01
CA GLU A 22 -10.50 -8.41 -8.95
C GLU A 22 -9.72 -8.06 -10.22
N GLY A 23 -8.45 -7.70 -10.07
CA GLY A 23 -7.58 -7.24 -11.16
C GLY A 23 -7.69 -5.74 -11.46
N HIS A 24 -8.68 -5.02 -10.95
CA HIS A 24 -8.70 -3.57 -11.12
C HIS A 24 -7.52 -2.91 -10.42
N LEU A 25 -6.91 -1.92 -11.10
CA LEU A 25 -5.98 -0.99 -10.49
C LEU A 25 -6.79 0.12 -9.83
N VAL A 26 -6.54 0.35 -8.55
CA VAL A 26 -7.25 1.34 -7.75
C VAL A 26 -6.30 2.28 -7.03
N GLU A 27 -6.79 3.48 -6.74
CA GLU A 27 -6.12 4.44 -5.87
C GLU A 27 -7.01 4.68 -4.64
N LEU A 28 -6.44 4.50 -3.45
CA LEU A 28 -7.18 4.56 -2.20
C LEU A 28 -6.38 5.22 -1.08
N ASP A 29 -7.11 5.78 -0.13
CA ASP A 29 -6.58 6.08 1.20
C ASP A 29 -7.09 5.07 2.22
N TYR A 30 -6.30 4.88 3.26
CA TYR A 30 -6.74 4.09 4.41
C TYR A 30 -6.11 4.57 5.72
N THR A 31 -6.79 4.23 6.80
CA THR A 31 -6.26 4.33 8.17
C THR A 31 -6.58 3.05 8.91
N ILE A 32 -5.54 2.41 9.46
CA ILE A 32 -5.66 1.16 10.22
C ILE A 32 -5.31 1.42 11.67
N ARG A 33 -6.17 1.00 12.59
CA ARG A 33 -5.99 1.14 14.04
C ARG A 33 -6.20 -0.19 14.75
N LEU A 34 -5.60 -0.33 15.94
CA LEU A 34 -5.97 -1.39 16.88
C LEU A 34 -7.39 -1.15 17.39
N LYS A 35 -8.24 -2.17 17.36
CA LYS A 35 -9.64 -2.06 17.82
C LYS A 35 -9.74 -1.74 19.32
N ASP A 36 -8.87 -2.31 20.13
CA ASP A 36 -8.92 -2.24 21.60
C ASP A 36 -8.39 -0.91 22.16
N THR A 37 -7.37 -0.32 21.52
CA THR A 37 -6.69 0.88 22.03
C THR A 37 -6.87 2.11 21.16
N GLY A 38 -7.29 1.95 19.89
CA GLY A 38 -7.29 3.02 18.91
C GLY A 38 -5.88 3.41 18.40
N GLU A 39 -4.82 2.71 18.85
CA GLU A 39 -3.45 2.97 18.42
C GLU A 39 -3.35 2.87 16.90
N LEU A 40 -2.70 3.85 16.28
CA LEU A 40 -2.47 3.87 14.83
C LEU A 40 -1.49 2.77 14.43
N VAL A 41 -1.89 1.93 13.49
CA VAL A 41 -1.08 0.84 12.93
C VAL A 41 -0.46 1.24 11.61
N ASP A 42 -1.26 1.83 10.72
CA ASP A 42 -0.80 2.37 9.44
C ASP A 42 -1.81 3.38 8.88
N THR A 43 -1.34 4.31 8.04
CA THR A 43 -2.19 5.27 7.35
C THR A 43 -1.48 5.84 6.12
N THR A 44 -2.26 6.18 5.10
CA THR A 44 -1.83 6.96 3.94
C THR A 44 -2.04 8.46 4.13
N ILE A 45 -2.78 8.86 5.16
CA ILE A 45 -3.20 10.25 5.42
C ILE A 45 -2.16 10.95 6.30
N GLU A 46 -1.54 12.00 5.78
CA GLU A 46 -0.45 12.73 6.47
C GLU A 46 -0.88 13.30 7.82
N GLU A 47 -2.02 13.99 7.88
CA GLU A 47 -2.51 14.61 9.11
C GLU A 47 -2.71 13.58 10.23
N VAL A 48 -3.19 12.37 9.87
CA VAL A 48 -3.38 11.28 10.82
C VAL A 48 -2.03 10.74 11.32
N GLY A 49 -1.08 10.55 10.42
CA GLY A 49 0.26 10.07 10.77
C GLY A 49 1.04 11.07 11.62
N VAL A 50 1.06 12.33 11.22
CA VAL A 50 1.72 13.41 11.96
C VAL A 50 1.11 13.59 13.35
N SER A 51 -0.21 13.53 13.48
CA SER A 51 -0.91 13.59 14.78
C SER A 51 -0.53 12.44 15.71
N ALA A 52 -0.15 11.29 15.16
CA ALA A 52 0.36 10.14 15.90
C ALA A 52 1.88 10.19 16.16
N GLY A 53 2.55 11.29 15.79
CA GLY A 53 3.99 11.48 15.97
C GLY A 53 4.85 10.81 14.89
N TRP A 54 4.27 10.38 13.77
CA TRP A 54 5.01 9.76 12.69
C TRP A 54 5.58 10.83 11.73
N THR A 55 6.88 11.00 11.73
CA THR A 55 7.60 11.95 10.89
C THR A 55 8.58 11.22 9.96
N GLY A 56 8.97 11.88 8.86
CA GLY A 56 10.02 11.36 7.96
C GLY A 56 9.58 10.18 7.08
N ARG A 57 8.28 10.00 6.86
CA ARG A 57 7.75 9.02 5.90
C ARG A 57 6.94 9.72 4.81
N ALA A 58 6.86 9.09 3.65
CA ALA A 58 5.99 9.54 2.57
C ALA A 58 4.54 9.14 2.87
N TYR A 59 3.63 10.08 2.66
CA TYR A 59 2.19 9.89 2.71
C TYR A 59 1.59 10.07 1.32
N GLY A 60 0.34 9.77 1.18
CA GLY A 60 -0.44 9.93 -0.04
C GLY A 60 -1.15 8.66 -0.45
N PRO A 61 -2.05 8.77 -1.42
CA PRO A 61 -2.88 7.66 -1.84
C PRO A 61 -2.06 6.46 -2.31
N ARG A 62 -2.49 5.28 -1.90
CA ARG A 62 -1.88 4.01 -2.31
C ARG A 62 -2.48 3.56 -3.62
N VAL A 63 -1.62 3.11 -4.53
CA VAL A 63 -2.02 2.41 -5.74
C VAL A 63 -1.90 0.90 -5.47
N ALA A 64 -2.94 0.14 -5.81
CA ALA A 64 -2.98 -1.29 -5.62
C ALA A 64 -3.72 -1.99 -6.76
N VAL A 65 -3.26 -3.18 -7.15
CA VAL A 65 -4.01 -4.11 -7.99
C VAL A 65 -4.78 -5.04 -7.06
N VAL A 66 -6.10 -5.01 -7.13
CA VAL A 66 -6.98 -5.78 -6.24
C VAL A 66 -6.80 -7.28 -6.47
N GLY A 67 -6.57 -8.03 -5.40
CA GLY A 67 -6.34 -9.47 -5.44
C GLY A 67 -4.87 -9.90 -5.60
N ARG A 68 -3.91 -8.95 -5.64
CA ARG A 68 -2.48 -9.24 -5.85
C ARG A 68 -1.63 -9.15 -4.58
N GLY A 69 -2.23 -8.89 -3.41
CA GLY A 69 -1.52 -8.84 -2.13
C GLY A 69 -0.71 -7.57 -1.90
N TYR A 70 -1.09 -6.46 -2.52
CA TYR A 70 -0.51 -5.14 -2.26
C TYR A 70 -0.90 -4.59 -0.89
N LEU A 71 -2.06 -5.04 -0.39
CA LEU A 71 -2.63 -4.68 0.89
C LEU A 71 -2.93 -5.93 1.70
N LEU A 72 -3.34 -5.76 2.96
CA LEU A 72 -3.93 -6.89 3.70
C LEU A 72 -5.09 -7.46 2.89
N ARG A 73 -5.12 -8.79 2.75
CA ARG A 73 -6.15 -9.49 1.98
C ARG A 73 -7.57 -9.06 2.34
N ALA A 74 -7.83 -8.81 3.63
CA ALA A 74 -9.13 -8.34 4.10
C ALA A 74 -9.50 -6.96 3.52
N ILE A 75 -8.53 -6.07 3.29
CA ILE A 75 -8.73 -4.76 2.65
C ILE A 75 -9.03 -4.95 1.17
N GLU A 76 -8.25 -5.78 0.46
CA GLU A 76 -8.48 -6.06 -0.96
C GLU A 76 -9.87 -6.67 -1.22
N GLU A 77 -10.29 -7.62 -0.38
CA GLU A 77 -11.63 -8.19 -0.45
C GLU A 77 -12.73 -7.15 -0.16
N ALA A 78 -12.47 -6.20 0.75
CA ALA A 78 -13.42 -5.14 1.08
C ALA A 78 -13.60 -4.12 -0.05
N LEU A 79 -12.57 -3.91 -0.87
CA LEU A 79 -12.63 -3.03 -2.05
C LEU A 79 -13.56 -3.57 -3.13
N ILE A 80 -13.70 -4.90 -3.25
CA ILE A 80 -14.58 -5.50 -4.27
C ILE A 80 -16.01 -5.01 -4.08
N GLY A 81 -16.60 -4.52 -5.17
CA GLY A 81 -17.95 -3.94 -5.21
C GLY A 81 -18.05 -2.47 -4.78
N MET A 82 -17.00 -1.84 -4.26
CA MET A 82 -16.98 -0.41 -3.95
C MET A 82 -17.03 0.43 -5.24
N ALA A 83 -17.69 1.56 -5.15
CA ALA A 83 -17.68 2.62 -6.16
C ALA A 83 -16.63 3.69 -5.82
N GLU A 84 -16.24 4.50 -6.80
CA GLU A 84 -15.37 5.65 -6.57
C GLU A 84 -15.94 6.60 -5.51
N ASN A 85 -15.06 7.18 -4.70
CA ASN A 85 -15.38 8.06 -3.57
C ASN A 85 -16.18 7.40 -2.44
N GLU A 86 -16.33 6.08 -2.46
CA GLU A 86 -16.96 5.33 -1.38
C GLU A 86 -15.96 5.13 -0.22
N THR A 87 -16.48 5.25 1.01
CA THR A 87 -15.72 4.95 2.23
C THR A 87 -16.34 3.73 2.91
N LYS A 88 -15.50 2.82 3.37
CA LYS A 88 -15.90 1.61 4.07
C LYS A 88 -15.05 1.39 5.31
N VAL A 89 -15.68 1.01 6.40
CA VAL A 89 -14.99 0.62 7.63
C VAL A 89 -15.17 -0.87 7.85
N ILE A 90 -14.06 -1.57 8.08
CA ILE A 90 -14.06 -3.01 8.32
C ILE A 90 -13.29 -3.37 9.60
N GLU A 91 -13.73 -4.43 10.25
CA GLU A 91 -12.97 -5.10 11.31
C GLU A 91 -12.21 -6.29 10.71
N ILE A 92 -10.92 -6.38 11.06
CA ILE A 92 -10.04 -7.44 10.57
C ILE A 92 -9.57 -8.25 11.79
N PRO A 93 -10.10 -9.46 12.00
CA PRO A 93 -9.68 -10.31 13.11
C PRO A 93 -8.24 -10.81 12.89
N PRO A 94 -7.57 -11.28 13.95
CA PRO A 94 -6.17 -11.70 13.89
C PRO A 94 -5.85 -12.68 12.77
N GLU A 95 -6.73 -13.64 12.52
CA GLU A 95 -6.56 -14.70 11.51
C GLU A 95 -6.50 -14.15 10.08
N ARG A 96 -7.11 -12.98 9.85
CA ARG A 96 -7.14 -12.28 8.56
C ARG A 96 -6.16 -11.10 8.48
N ALA A 97 -5.37 -10.89 9.57
CA ALA A 97 -4.36 -9.84 9.69
C ALA A 97 -2.96 -10.46 9.91
N PHE A 98 -2.46 -10.40 11.14
CA PHE A 98 -1.11 -10.84 11.50
C PHE A 98 -1.08 -12.20 12.21
N GLY A 99 -2.17 -12.94 12.15
CA GLY A 99 -2.35 -14.25 12.78
C GLY A 99 -2.64 -14.21 14.28
N PRO A 100 -3.09 -15.33 14.85
CA PRO A 100 -3.27 -15.45 16.30
C PRO A 100 -1.92 -15.40 17.02
N ARG A 101 -1.95 -15.00 18.29
CA ARG A 101 -0.76 -15.04 19.12
C ARG A 101 -0.45 -16.49 19.51
N ASP A 102 0.77 -16.92 19.24
CA ASP A 102 1.28 -18.25 19.57
C ASP A 102 1.96 -18.26 20.95
N PRO A 103 1.38 -18.90 21.96
CA PRO A 103 1.98 -18.98 23.29
C PRO A 103 3.36 -19.66 23.29
N SER A 104 3.59 -20.58 22.35
CA SER A 104 4.87 -21.28 22.25
C SER A 104 6.04 -20.37 21.85
N LYS A 105 5.77 -19.21 21.27
CA LYS A 105 6.74 -18.16 20.96
C LYS A 105 7.07 -17.25 22.14
N VAL A 106 6.42 -17.42 23.29
CA VAL A 106 6.77 -16.72 24.52
C VAL A 106 7.77 -17.57 25.29
N LYS A 107 8.98 -17.05 25.51
CA LYS A 107 10.09 -17.76 26.16
C LYS A 107 10.57 -17.07 27.41
N VAL A 108 10.93 -17.86 28.41
CA VAL A 108 11.59 -17.38 29.63
C VAL A 108 13.09 -17.54 29.49
N ILE A 109 13.80 -16.41 29.53
CA ILE A 109 15.23 -16.32 29.26
C ILE A 109 15.94 -15.80 30.53
N PRO A 110 17.06 -16.40 30.96
CA PRO A 110 17.80 -15.89 32.10
C PRO A 110 18.29 -14.46 31.87
N LEU A 111 18.15 -13.58 32.87
CA LEU A 111 18.57 -12.17 32.80
C LEU A 111 20.03 -12.00 32.36
N ARG A 112 20.91 -12.93 32.73
CA ARG A 112 22.33 -12.93 32.34
C ARG A 112 22.58 -12.95 30.80
N ARG A 113 21.58 -13.34 30.00
CA ARG A 113 21.67 -13.34 28.54
C ARG A 113 21.55 -11.93 27.93
N PHE A 114 21.16 -10.96 28.73
CA PHE A 114 20.94 -9.56 28.33
C PHE A 114 22.03 -8.62 28.89
N LYS A 115 23.14 -9.16 29.41
CA LYS A 115 24.23 -8.37 30.02
C LYS A 115 24.93 -7.42 29.06
N ASP A 116 24.87 -7.68 27.75
CA ASP A 116 25.50 -6.88 26.70
C ASP A 116 24.56 -5.74 26.22
N ILE A 117 23.41 -5.53 26.88
CA ILE A 117 22.51 -4.41 26.61
C ILE A 117 22.85 -3.30 27.60
N ASP A 118 23.38 -2.17 27.08
CA ASP A 118 23.87 -1.04 27.88
C ASP A 118 22.79 -0.24 28.64
N GLN A 119 21.51 -0.54 28.39
CA GLN A 119 20.38 0.17 28.98
C GLN A 119 19.55 -0.74 29.88
N PRO A 120 18.86 -0.19 30.94
CA PRO A 120 17.99 -0.97 31.79
C PRO A 120 16.88 -1.65 30.98
N LEU A 121 16.68 -2.94 31.21
CA LEU A 121 15.58 -3.67 30.58
C LEU A 121 14.24 -3.20 31.14
N THR A 122 13.28 -2.94 30.27
CA THR A 122 11.92 -2.54 30.63
C THR A 122 10.87 -3.38 29.91
N VAL A 123 9.70 -3.52 30.50
CA VAL A 123 8.56 -4.17 29.86
C VAL A 123 8.17 -3.40 28.61
N GLY A 124 7.91 -4.11 27.49
CA GLY A 124 7.65 -3.53 26.18
C GLY A 124 8.91 -3.26 25.34
N MET A 125 10.10 -3.32 25.95
CA MET A 125 11.35 -3.10 25.22
C MET A 125 11.57 -4.17 24.16
N ARG A 126 12.00 -3.74 22.95
CA ARG A 126 12.43 -4.60 21.86
C ARG A 126 13.82 -5.13 22.13
N VAL A 127 14.02 -6.43 22.01
CA VAL A 127 15.30 -7.10 22.23
C VAL A 127 15.60 -8.10 21.11
N MET A 128 16.89 -8.31 20.85
CA MET A 128 17.37 -9.35 19.96
C MET A 128 17.93 -10.50 20.77
N VAL A 129 17.44 -11.72 20.56
CA VAL A 129 17.93 -12.92 21.24
C VAL A 129 18.13 -14.02 20.20
N ASP A 130 19.35 -14.52 20.09
CA ASP A 130 19.74 -15.55 19.11
C ASP A 130 19.33 -15.19 17.67
N GLY A 131 19.53 -13.91 17.28
CA GLY A 131 19.18 -13.39 15.96
C GLY A 131 17.68 -13.18 15.72
N ARG A 132 16.84 -13.34 16.76
CA ARG A 132 15.39 -13.16 16.67
C ARG A 132 14.95 -11.94 17.47
N GLU A 133 14.12 -11.10 16.86
CA GLU A 133 13.48 -9.97 17.52
C GLU A 133 12.34 -10.45 18.43
N GLY A 134 12.25 -9.87 19.62
CA GLY A 134 11.15 -10.11 20.56
C GLY A 134 10.92 -8.92 21.48
N TYR A 135 9.84 -8.97 22.26
CA TYR A 135 9.42 -7.91 23.17
C TYR A 135 9.37 -8.44 24.60
N ILE A 136 9.95 -7.71 25.54
CA ILE A 136 9.94 -8.06 26.97
C ILE A 136 8.50 -7.94 27.51
N ARG A 137 8.01 -9.02 28.14
CA ARG A 137 6.67 -9.06 28.75
C ARG A 137 6.71 -8.92 30.27
N SER A 138 7.69 -9.56 30.91
CA SER A 138 7.95 -9.40 32.33
C SER A 138 9.42 -9.63 32.66
N ILE A 139 9.84 -9.09 33.80
CA ILE A 139 11.19 -9.25 34.35
C ILE A 139 11.01 -9.60 35.79
N GLU A 140 11.23 -10.85 36.17
CA GLU A 140 11.00 -11.36 37.51
C GLU A 140 12.06 -12.39 37.92
N SER A 141 12.51 -12.34 39.16
CA SER A 141 13.37 -13.36 39.79
C SER A 141 14.60 -13.78 38.92
N GLY A 142 15.27 -12.78 38.27
CA GLY A 142 16.42 -13.05 37.43
C GLY A 142 16.09 -13.69 36.07
N ARG A 143 14.83 -13.65 35.64
CA ARG A 143 14.32 -14.15 34.38
C ARG A 143 13.59 -13.05 33.62
N VAL A 144 13.67 -13.10 32.29
CA VAL A 144 12.99 -12.18 31.37
C VAL A 144 12.06 -13.02 30.51
N GLN A 145 10.79 -12.72 30.52
CA GLN A 145 9.84 -13.30 29.58
C GLN A 145 9.85 -12.47 28.29
N VAL A 146 10.22 -13.11 27.17
CA VAL A 146 10.29 -12.49 25.87
C VAL A 146 9.27 -13.12 24.93
N ASP A 147 8.49 -12.29 24.26
CA ASP A 147 7.51 -12.65 23.28
C ASP A 147 8.08 -12.44 21.87
N PHE A 148 8.25 -13.51 21.11
CA PHE A 148 8.74 -13.53 19.73
C PHE A 148 7.60 -13.53 18.69
N ASN A 149 6.36 -13.33 19.10
CA ASN A 149 5.26 -13.10 18.17
C ASN A 149 5.43 -11.77 17.44
N HIS A 150 4.83 -11.66 16.26
CA HIS A 150 4.67 -10.36 15.62
C HIS A 150 3.93 -9.40 16.57
N ARG A 151 4.32 -8.11 16.62
CA ARG A 151 3.74 -7.10 17.51
C ARG A 151 2.21 -7.04 17.47
N LEU A 152 1.66 -7.24 16.28
CA LEU A 152 0.23 -7.20 16.03
C LEU A 152 -0.46 -8.57 16.05
N ALA A 153 0.26 -9.67 16.36
CA ALA A 153 -0.35 -10.99 16.47
C ALA A 153 -1.38 -11.04 17.61
N GLY A 154 -2.53 -11.63 17.34
CA GLY A 154 -3.66 -11.69 18.27
C GLY A 154 -4.45 -10.40 18.42
N LYS A 155 -4.16 -9.36 17.59
CA LYS A 155 -4.85 -8.07 17.63
C LYS A 155 -5.88 -7.98 16.52
N THR A 156 -7.08 -7.51 16.86
CA THR A 156 -8.11 -7.12 15.89
C THR A 156 -7.82 -5.70 15.42
N LEU A 157 -7.88 -5.49 14.11
CA LEU A 157 -7.69 -4.18 13.49
C LEU A 157 -9.03 -3.61 13.03
N VAL A 158 -9.11 -2.30 12.98
CA VAL A 158 -10.17 -1.56 12.29
C VAL A 158 -9.51 -0.78 11.16
N ALA A 159 -9.96 -1.02 9.94
CA ALA A 159 -9.49 -0.30 8.77
C ALA A 159 -10.63 0.56 8.20
N GLU A 160 -10.39 1.86 8.11
CA GLU A 160 -11.19 2.80 7.31
C GLU A 160 -10.52 2.92 5.96
N ILE A 161 -11.27 2.66 4.89
CA ILE A 161 -10.81 2.59 3.51
C ILE A 161 -11.62 3.60 2.70
N HIS A 162 -10.97 4.52 2.02
CA HIS A 162 -11.57 5.45 1.09
C HIS A 162 -11.07 5.16 -0.33
N LEU A 163 -11.94 4.63 -1.19
CA LEU A 163 -11.64 4.41 -2.60
C LEU A 163 -11.71 5.73 -3.35
N ARG A 164 -10.58 6.25 -3.79
CA ARG A 164 -10.51 7.51 -4.54
C ARG A 164 -10.99 7.32 -5.98
N ARG A 165 -10.39 6.34 -6.67
CA ARG A 165 -10.73 6.07 -8.08
C ARG A 165 -10.39 4.65 -8.50
N ILE A 166 -11.05 4.21 -9.57
CA ILE A 166 -10.78 2.98 -10.31
C ILE A 166 -10.05 3.37 -11.60
N ILE A 167 -8.84 2.88 -11.81
CA ILE A 167 -8.00 3.28 -12.94
C ILE A 167 -8.24 2.32 -14.09
N LEU A 168 -9.02 2.76 -15.09
CA LEU A 168 -9.42 1.93 -16.23
C LEU A 168 -8.59 2.23 -17.48
N ASP A 169 -8.21 3.49 -17.70
CA ASP A 169 -7.39 3.91 -18.84
C ASP A 169 -5.99 3.32 -18.78
N ASP A 170 -5.52 2.72 -19.87
CA ASP A 170 -4.27 1.99 -19.90
C ASP A 170 -3.04 2.88 -19.69
N VAL A 171 -3.05 4.11 -20.20
CA VAL A 171 -1.97 5.08 -19.98
C VAL A 171 -1.93 5.50 -18.52
N GLU A 172 -3.11 5.74 -17.91
CA GLU A 172 -3.24 6.07 -16.48
C GLU A 172 -2.79 4.91 -15.58
N LYS A 173 -3.07 3.66 -15.96
CA LYS A 173 -2.56 2.49 -15.24
C LYS A 173 -1.04 2.50 -15.19
N VAL A 174 -0.37 2.69 -16.34
CA VAL A 174 1.10 2.72 -16.40
C VAL A 174 1.67 3.87 -15.57
N TYR A 175 1.11 5.08 -15.66
CA TYR A 175 1.55 6.20 -14.82
C TYR A 175 1.37 5.94 -13.33
N SER A 176 0.27 5.28 -12.95
CA SER A 176 0.01 4.95 -11.56
C SER A 176 0.97 3.89 -11.01
N LEU A 177 1.33 2.90 -11.82
CA LEU A 177 2.37 1.92 -11.51
C LEU A 177 3.75 2.58 -11.41
N ILE A 178 4.08 3.48 -12.34
CA ILE A 178 5.33 4.24 -12.28
C ILE A 178 5.41 5.00 -10.95
N ARG A 179 4.39 5.77 -10.60
CA ARG A 179 4.35 6.53 -9.33
C ARG A 179 4.47 5.63 -8.10
N ALA A 180 3.92 4.42 -8.14
CA ALA A 180 3.97 3.47 -7.04
C ALA A 180 5.36 2.87 -6.82
N PHE A 181 6.11 2.59 -7.89
CA PHE A 181 7.40 1.89 -7.83
C PHE A 181 8.61 2.80 -8.05
N LEU A 182 8.41 3.97 -8.63
CA LEU A 182 9.46 4.94 -8.95
C LEU A 182 8.95 6.37 -8.67
N PRO A 183 8.83 6.76 -7.39
CA PRO A 183 8.22 8.03 -6.99
C PRO A 183 8.91 9.27 -7.56
N GLU A 184 10.18 9.17 -7.92
CA GLU A 184 10.95 10.24 -8.56
C GLU A 184 10.48 10.52 -10.01
N ALA A 185 9.78 9.57 -10.63
CA ALA A 185 9.21 9.74 -11.97
C ALA A 185 7.83 10.41 -11.88
N SER A 186 7.66 11.49 -12.66
CA SER A 186 6.43 12.26 -12.77
C SER A 186 6.02 12.41 -14.24
N ARG A 187 4.84 12.94 -14.50
CA ARG A 187 4.41 13.26 -15.88
C ARG A 187 5.25 14.33 -16.55
N GLU A 188 5.99 15.12 -15.79
CA GLU A 188 6.87 16.16 -16.31
C GLU A 188 8.17 15.59 -16.87
N ASN A 189 8.69 14.53 -16.22
CA ASN A 189 9.96 13.89 -16.57
C ASN A 189 9.81 12.47 -17.16
N THR A 190 8.59 12.00 -17.40
CA THR A 190 8.34 10.66 -17.93
C THR A 190 7.21 10.72 -18.96
N LYS A 191 7.39 10.06 -20.09
CA LYS A 191 6.35 9.92 -21.14
C LYS A 191 5.99 8.45 -21.30
N VAL A 192 4.70 8.17 -21.33
CA VAL A 192 4.12 6.84 -21.53
C VAL A 192 3.37 6.84 -22.85
N GLU A 193 3.64 5.86 -23.69
CA GLU A 193 2.93 5.58 -24.91
C GLU A 193 2.45 4.12 -24.89
N VAL A 194 1.15 3.92 -25.06
CA VAL A 194 0.53 2.60 -25.14
C VAL A 194 0.07 2.38 -26.56
N ALA A 195 0.84 1.57 -27.30
CA ALA A 195 0.55 1.18 -28.70
C ALA A 195 0.61 -0.36 -28.77
N LYS A 196 -0.48 -1.02 -28.40
CA LYS A 196 -0.56 -2.48 -28.30
C LYS A 196 -0.03 -3.16 -29.57
N PRO A 197 0.83 -4.18 -29.43
CA PRO A 197 1.14 -4.93 -28.20
C PRO A 197 2.29 -4.37 -27.35
N GLU A 198 2.78 -3.15 -27.63
CA GLU A 198 3.92 -2.54 -26.92
C GLU A 198 3.51 -1.35 -26.06
N VAL A 199 4.13 -1.24 -24.88
CA VAL A 199 4.13 -0.04 -24.05
C VAL A 199 5.54 0.51 -23.98
N THR A 200 5.70 1.79 -24.34
CA THR A 200 6.98 2.50 -24.25
C THR A 200 6.95 3.51 -23.10
N VAL A 201 7.92 3.41 -22.19
CA VAL A 201 8.14 4.34 -21.07
C VAL A 201 9.47 5.06 -21.29
N ARG A 202 9.41 6.37 -21.61
CA ARG A 202 10.59 7.23 -21.75
C ARG A 202 10.82 7.94 -20.43
N LEU A 203 11.93 7.62 -19.79
CA LEU A 203 12.32 8.23 -18.51
C LEU A 203 13.13 9.50 -18.77
N GLY A 204 12.95 10.53 -17.94
CA GLY A 204 13.81 11.70 -17.92
C GLY A 204 15.12 11.43 -17.19
N LYS A 205 16.16 12.20 -17.51
CA LYS A 205 17.50 12.03 -16.95
C LYS A 205 17.56 12.11 -15.42
N GLU A 206 16.64 12.85 -14.83
CA GLU A 206 16.52 13.03 -13.39
C GLU A 206 16.22 11.72 -12.64
N VAL A 207 15.66 10.75 -13.34
CA VAL A 207 15.23 9.47 -12.78
C VAL A 207 16.31 8.38 -12.91
N TYR A 208 17.30 8.55 -13.80
CA TYR A 208 18.28 7.48 -14.14
C TYR A 208 19.12 7.02 -12.95
N SER A 209 19.38 7.91 -11.99
CA SER A 209 20.15 7.61 -10.78
C SER A 209 19.28 7.26 -9.56
N ALA A 210 17.97 7.11 -9.74
CA ALA A 210 17.07 6.75 -8.64
C ALA A 210 17.45 5.41 -8.01
N ALA A 211 17.45 5.38 -6.69
CA ALA A 211 17.78 4.16 -5.95
C ALA A 211 16.79 3.03 -6.29
N GLY A 212 17.32 1.88 -6.70
CA GLY A 212 16.49 0.73 -7.05
C GLY A 212 15.76 0.81 -8.39
N ILE A 213 16.12 1.75 -9.28
CA ILE A 213 15.47 1.94 -10.60
C ILE A 213 15.35 0.63 -11.40
N SER A 214 16.35 -0.25 -11.36
CA SER A 214 16.30 -1.53 -12.07
C SER A 214 15.18 -2.43 -11.54
N THR A 215 15.02 -2.51 -10.23
CA THR A 215 13.95 -3.28 -9.57
C THR A 215 12.59 -2.63 -9.83
N ALA A 216 12.52 -1.31 -9.79
CA ALA A 216 11.29 -0.56 -10.10
C ALA A 216 10.84 -0.81 -11.56
N LYS A 217 11.74 -0.75 -12.53
CA LYS A 217 11.44 -1.06 -13.95
C LYS A 217 10.90 -2.49 -14.10
N GLN A 218 11.51 -3.47 -13.43
CA GLN A 218 11.02 -4.86 -13.47
C GLN A 218 9.62 -5.00 -12.88
N ALA A 219 9.33 -4.32 -11.77
CA ALA A 219 8.00 -4.32 -11.15
C ALA A 219 6.98 -3.64 -12.06
N ILE A 220 7.28 -2.45 -12.59
CA ILE A 220 6.41 -1.72 -13.53
C ILE A 220 6.13 -2.58 -14.77
N ALA A 221 7.16 -3.19 -15.37
CA ALA A 221 6.99 -4.03 -16.55
C ALA A 221 6.09 -5.23 -16.26
N ARG A 222 6.35 -5.96 -15.17
CA ARG A 222 5.53 -7.11 -14.77
C ARG A 222 4.08 -6.71 -14.58
N GLU A 223 3.81 -5.68 -13.78
CA GLU A 223 2.44 -5.23 -13.50
C GLU A 223 1.74 -4.71 -14.77
N THR A 224 2.47 -4.03 -15.66
CA THR A 224 1.92 -3.58 -16.95
C THR A 224 1.51 -4.77 -17.82
N LEU A 225 2.38 -5.77 -17.97
CA LEU A 225 2.12 -6.98 -18.75
C LEU A 225 0.96 -7.83 -18.19
N GLU A 226 0.81 -7.86 -16.87
CA GLU A 226 -0.23 -8.67 -16.21
C GLU A 226 -1.60 -7.98 -16.13
N ASN A 227 -1.63 -6.62 -16.12
CA ASN A 227 -2.86 -5.87 -15.83
C ASN A 227 -3.39 -5.03 -17.01
N ILE A 228 -2.69 -5.02 -18.15
CA ILE A 228 -3.16 -4.34 -19.34
C ILE A 228 -3.33 -5.36 -20.46
N GLU A 229 -4.56 -5.63 -20.80
CA GLU A 229 -4.92 -6.60 -21.83
C GLU A 229 -4.32 -6.23 -23.20
N GLY A 230 -3.74 -7.23 -23.88
CA GLY A 230 -3.14 -7.07 -25.21
C GLY A 230 -1.75 -6.41 -25.21
N VAL A 231 -1.12 -6.20 -24.04
CA VAL A 231 0.27 -5.80 -23.93
C VAL A 231 1.15 -7.03 -23.79
N GLU A 232 2.13 -7.17 -24.68
CA GLU A 232 3.09 -8.30 -24.71
C GLU A 232 4.52 -7.83 -24.46
N LYS A 233 4.76 -6.52 -24.52
CA LYS A 233 6.10 -5.94 -24.40
C LYS A 233 6.08 -4.58 -23.71
N VAL A 234 7.03 -4.37 -22.79
CA VAL A 234 7.29 -3.06 -22.16
C VAL A 234 8.74 -2.66 -22.47
N VAL A 235 8.90 -1.45 -22.99
CA VAL A 235 10.18 -0.86 -23.36
C VAL A 235 10.45 0.35 -22.47
N PHE A 236 11.60 0.37 -21.80
CA PHE A 236 12.12 1.56 -21.13
C PHE A 236 13.17 2.23 -21.99
N VAL A 237 13.01 3.52 -22.23
CA VAL A 237 13.93 4.33 -23.03
C VAL A 237 14.63 5.33 -22.13
N GLU A 238 15.95 5.32 -22.14
CA GLU A 238 16.82 6.31 -21.54
C GLU A 238 17.64 6.99 -22.63
N GLU A 239 17.63 8.30 -22.68
CA GLU A 239 18.33 9.08 -23.71
C GLU A 239 19.51 9.84 -23.11
N TYR A 240 20.72 9.57 -23.60
CA TYR A 240 21.94 10.27 -23.21
C TYR A 240 22.36 11.21 -24.34
N ILE A 241 22.13 12.50 -24.15
CA ILE A 241 22.39 13.54 -25.16
C ILE A 241 23.72 14.23 -24.84
N LYS A 242 24.57 14.38 -25.84
CA LYS A 242 25.81 15.18 -25.71
C LYS A 242 25.46 16.64 -25.46
N GLU A 243 25.86 17.15 -24.31
CA GLU A 243 25.69 18.57 -24.02
C GLU A 243 26.47 19.43 -25.02
N GLN A 244 25.79 20.37 -25.66
CA GLN A 244 26.48 21.36 -26.48
C GLN A 244 27.13 22.38 -25.52
N PRO A 245 28.40 22.76 -25.74
CA PRO A 245 29.00 23.81 -24.92
C PRO A 245 28.18 25.08 -25.06
N THR A 246 27.73 25.60 -23.93
CA THR A 246 27.10 26.93 -23.85
C THR A 246 28.10 27.95 -24.27
N THR A 247 27.85 28.64 -25.39
CA THR A 247 28.65 29.75 -25.91
C THR A 247 28.47 30.99 -25.09
#